data_959c3464cf8004047eefad8253cd3092
#
_entry.id   959c3464cf8004047eefad8253cd3092
#
_cell.length_a   1.000
_cell.length_b   1.000
_cell.length_c   1.000
_cell.angle_alpha   90.00
_cell.angle_beta   90.00
_cell.angle_gamma   90.00
#
_symmetry.space_group_name_H-M   'P 1'
#
loop_
_entity.id
_entity.type
_entity.pdbx_description
1 polymer ?
#
loop_
_entity_poly.entity_id
_entity_poly.type
_entity_poly.pdbx_seq_one_letter_code
_entity_poly.pdbx_strand_id
1 'polypeptide(L)'
;MTRLDEYDYNYVLILSGDQLYQMDLAAFMQQHLEKESELTIATIPVVAEDATGFGIMKVNQENEIEKFTEKPSADVLSDWTSDVPERYAAEKKHFLASMGIYLFKKETLKQLFALNPSEVDFGKGIIPFAINKFYKVHSYAYEGYWEDIGTIRSFFEANLELAMPLPRFNLYDAHNPVFTRSRMLSPSKLLGTSCTHVLIGDGCIINAQEITQSVIGIRSRIGKGSVVRRVVMMGMDMYENYDDVLSQKIIPMGI
;
A
#
# COMPACT_ATOMS: atom_id res chain seq x y z
N MET A 1 -15.81 7.87 -15.37
CA MET A 1 -15.35 9.14 -15.99
C MET A 1 -16.25 10.32 -15.69
N THR A 2 -17.57 10.22 -15.67
CA THR A 2 -18.53 11.33 -15.48
C THR A 2 -18.24 12.25 -14.28
N ARG A 3 -17.78 11.73 -13.15
CA ARG A 3 -17.42 12.59 -11.99
C ARG A 3 -16.11 13.34 -12.16
N LEU A 4 -15.14 12.81 -12.92
CA LEU A 4 -13.86 13.48 -13.16
C LEU A 4 -14.05 14.66 -14.13
N ASP A 5 -15.04 14.62 -15.01
CA ASP A 5 -15.31 15.68 -15.98
C ASP A 5 -15.89 16.95 -15.34
N GLU A 6 -16.35 16.88 -14.09
CA GLU A 6 -16.83 18.02 -13.31
C GLU A 6 -15.69 18.93 -12.77
N TYR A 7 -14.44 18.45 -12.85
CA TYR A 7 -13.26 19.17 -12.37
C TYR A 7 -12.37 19.63 -13.52
N ASP A 8 -11.72 20.77 -13.34
CA ASP A 8 -10.66 21.23 -14.23
C ASP A 8 -9.32 20.64 -13.77
N TYR A 9 -8.73 19.73 -14.54
CA TYR A 9 -7.46 19.06 -14.26
C TYR A 9 -6.77 18.67 -15.57
N ASN A 10 -5.45 18.55 -15.52
CA ASN A 10 -4.62 18.11 -16.65
C ASN A 10 -4.07 16.70 -16.47
N TYR A 11 -3.95 16.25 -15.23
CA TYR A 11 -3.34 14.96 -14.87
C TYR A 11 -4.24 14.19 -13.92
N VAL A 12 -4.18 12.86 -13.99
CA VAL A 12 -4.88 11.94 -13.09
C VAL A 12 -3.86 11.04 -12.43
N LEU A 13 -3.75 11.14 -11.11
CA LEU A 13 -2.96 10.25 -10.29
C LEU A 13 -3.87 9.15 -9.74
N ILE A 14 -3.52 7.90 -10.01
CA ILE A 14 -4.22 6.71 -9.53
C ILE A 14 -3.31 6.01 -8.53
N LEU A 15 -3.82 5.80 -7.33
CA LEU A 15 -3.10 5.12 -6.24
C LEU A 15 -3.85 3.84 -5.87
N SER A 16 -3.13 2.73 -5.70
CA SER A 16 -3.70 1.52 -5.11
C SER A 16 -4.06 1.76 -3.65
N GLY A 17 -5.18 1.17 -3.18
CA GLY A 17 -5.71 1.38 -1.85
C GLY A 17 -5.22 0.37 -0.79
N ASP A 18 -4.41 -0.61 -1.17
CA ASP A 18 -3.96 -1.73 -0.36
C ASP A 18 -2.42 -1.86 -0.33
N GLN A 19 -1.74 -0.72 -0.28
CA GLN A 19 -0.28 -0.68 -0.29
C GLN A 19 0.25 0.29 0.77
N LEU A 20 1.40 -0.06 1.33
CA LEU A 20 2.10 0.73 2.33
C LEU A 20 3.39 1.31 1.72
N TYR A 21 3.47 2.63 1.60
CA TYR A 21 4.62 3.35 1.04
C TYR A 21 4.62 4.81 1.50
N GLN A 22 5.78 5.47 1.35
CA GLN A 22 5.92 6.92 1.49
C GLN A 22 6.65 7.44 0.25
N MET A 23 5.90 7.96 -0.72
CA MET A 23 6.43 8.45 -1.99
C MET A 23 6.31 9.97 -2.07
N ASP A 24 7.35 10.63 -2.54
CA ASP A 24 7.28 12.03 -2.96
C ASP A 24 6.51 12.13 -4.29
N LEU A 25 5.21 12.41 -4.18
CA LEU A 25 4.33 12.54 -5.33
C LEU A 25 4.66 13.79 -6.18
N ALA A 26 5.32 14.81 -5.60
CA ALA A 26 5.77 15.97 -6.36
C ALA A 26 6.94 15.60 -7.26
N ALA A 27 7.92 14.83 -6.77
CA ALA A 27 9.01 14.31 -7.58
C ALA A 27 8.51 13.37 -8.68
N PHE A 28 7.51 12.53 -8.37
CA PHE A 28 6.86 11.66 -9.35
C PHE A 28 6.19 12.47 -10.48
N MET A 29 5.45 13.52 -10.12
CA MET A 29 4.85 14.44 -11.10
C MET A 29 5.91 15.17 -11.91
N GLN A 30 6.99 15.64 -11.28
CA GLN A 30 8.05 16.37 -11.95
C GLN A 30 8.72 15.53 -13.04
N GLN A 31 9.07 14.26 -12.74
CA GLN A 31 9.62 13.35 -13.75
C GLN A 31 8.64 13.14 -14.92
N HIS A 32 7.34 12.99 -14.62
CA HIS A 32 6.32 12.85 -15.66
C HIS A 32 6.30 14.04 -16.63
N LEU A 33 6.43 15.27 -16.10
CA LEU A 33 6.48 16.50 -16.90
C LEU A 33 7.78 16.60 -17.71
N GLU A 34 8.93 16.36 -17.08
CA GLU A 34 10.26 16.46 -17.70
C GLU A 34 10.42 15.46 -18.87
N LYS A 35 9.88 14.26 -18.71
CA LYS A 35 9.88 13.21 -19.74
C LYS A 35 8.79 13.42 -20.79
N GLU A 36 7.91 14.41 -20.63
CA GLU A 36 6.72 14.62 -21.46
C GLU A 36 5.87 13.34 -21.56
N SER A 37 5.82 12.54 -20.50
CA SER A 37 5.15 11.27 -20.47
C SER A 37 3.64 11.41 -20.70
N GLU A 38 3.03 10.43 -21.31
CA GLU A 38 1.57 10.31 -21.41
C GLU A 38 1.02 9.44 -20.28
N LEU A 39 1.83 8.47 -19.86
CA LEU A 39 1.63 7.63 -18.68
C LEU A 39 2.97 7.44 -17.98
N THR A 40 3.00 7.56 -16.65
CA THR A 40 4.13 7.14 -15.82
C THR A 40 3.65 6.11 -14.79
N ILE A 41 4.40 5.03 -14.67
CA ILE A 41 4.14 3.94 -13.75
C ILE A 41 5.23 3.92 -12.70
N ALA A 42 4.86 3.98 -11.42
CA ALA A 42 5.82 3.76 -10.34
C ALA A 42 6.22 2.28 -10.29
N THR A 43 7.52 2.04 -10.20
CA THR A 43 8.11 0.70 -10.25
C THR A 43 9.08 0.46 -9.11
N ILE A 44 9.18 -0.79 -8.71
CA ILE A 44 10.14 -1.24 -7.69
C ILE A 44 10.79 -2.57 -8.12
N PRO A 45 12.10 -2.75 -7.91
CA PRO A 45 12.75 -4.03 -8.15
C PRO A 45 12.32 -5.08 -7.12
N VAL A 46 11.91 -6.28 -7.60
CA VAL A 46 11.48 -7.40 -6.75
C VAL A 46 12.24 -8.70 -7.09
N VAL A 47 12.19 -9.68 -6.20
CA VAL A 47 12.72 -11.03 -6.42
C VAL A 47 11.77 -11.86 -7.30
N ALA A 48 12.26 -12.98 -7.85
CA ALA A 48 11.48 -13.84 -8.74
C ALA A 48 10.21 -14.40 -8.09
N GLU A 49 10.26 -14.71 -6.81
CA GLU A 49 9.12 -15.24 -6.04
C GLU A 49 7.94 -14.27 -6.01
N ASP A 50 8.24 -12.98 -5.82
CA ASP A 50 7.24 -11.91 -5.76
C ASP A 50 6.76 -11.49 -7.15
N ALA A 51 7.63 -11.58 -8.17
CA ALA A 51 7.35 -11.14 -9.53
C ALA A 51 6.11 -11.78 -10.15
N THR A 52 5.77 -13.01 -9.77
CA THR A 52 4.56 -13.69 -10.24
C THR A 52 3.26 -13.09 -9.71
N GLY A 53 3.35 -12.26 -8.67
CA GLY A 53 2.21 -11.58 -8.06
C GLY A 53 1.88 -10.22 -8.69
N PHE A 54 2.79 -9.65 -9.50
CA PHE A 54 2.72 -8.26 -9.97
C PHE A 54 2.77 -8.15 -11.49
N GLY A 55 2.40 -6.98 -12.00
CA GLY A 55 2.72 -6.58 -13.35
C GLY A 55 4.22 -6.32 -13.49
N ILE A 56 4.89 -7.02 -14.39
CA ILE A 56 6.34 -6.92 -14.63
C ILE A 56 6.60 -6.21 -15.95
N MET A 57 7.62 -5.37 -15.97
CA MET A 57 7.96 -4.58 -17.14
C MET A 57 9.43 -4.60 -17.49
N LYS A 58 9.70 -4.31 -18.76
CA LYS A 58 11.04 -4.01 -19.27
C LYS A 58 11.10 -2.56 -19.69
N VAL A 59 12.21 -1.94 -19.41
CA VAL A 59 12.48 -0.54 -19.76
C VAL A 59 13.75 -0.46 -20.59
N ASN A 60 13.82 0.56 -21.46
CA ASN A 60 15.04 0.94 -22.15
C ASN A 60 15.94 1.84 -21.24
N GLN A 61 17.07 2.31 -21.78
CA GLN A 61 18.03 3.16 -21.07
C GLN A 61 17.45 4.52 -20.64
N GLU A 62 16.36 4.95 -21.24
CA GLU A 62 15.67 6.21 -20.92
C GLU A 62 14.51 6.02 -19.92
N ASN A 63 14.37 4.79 -19.37
CA ASN A 63 13.25 4.35 -18.52
C ASN A 63 11.88 4.36 -19.23
N GLU A 64 11.85 4.32 -20.57
CA GLU A 64 10.62 4.09 -21.30
C GLU A 64 10.26 2.60 -21.25
N ILE A 65 8.99 2.30 -21.02
CA ILE A 65 8.49 0.92 -20.88
C ILE A 65 8.25 0.33 -22.27
N GLU A 66 9.03 -0.66 -22.63
CA GLU A 66 8.94 -1.34 -23.93
C GLU A 66 8.00 -2.56 -23.89
N LYS A 67 7.94 -3.23 -22.74
CA LYS A 67 7.13 -4.45 -22.54
C LYS A 67 6.52 -4.46 -21.16
N PHE A 68 5.32 -5.04 -21.08
CA PHE A 68 4.60 -5.25 -19.84
C PHE A 68 3.89 -6.61 -19.86
N THR A 69 3.88 -7.31 -18.75
CA THR A 69 3.09 -8.53 -18.55
C THR A 69 2.48 -8.54 -17.17
N GLU A 70 1.20 -8.89 -17.07
CA GLU A 70 0.51 -8.98 -15.79
C GLU A 70 0.64 -10.39 -15.22
N LYS A 71 1.21 -10.51 -14.03
CA LYS A 71 1.34 -11.76 -13.27
C LYS A 71 1.91 -12.91 -14.10
N PRO A 72 3.15 -12.77 -14.59
CA PRO A 72 3.77 -13.80 -15.41
C PRO A 72 3.93 -15.11 -14.63
N SER A 73 3.81 -16.23 -15.33
CA SER A 73 4.13 -17.53 -14.77
C SER A 73 5.65 -17.70 -14.56
N ALA A 74 6.05 -18.54 -13.63
CA ALA A 74 7.46 -18.71 -13.25
C ALA A 74 8.37 -19.18 -14.41
N ASP A 75 7.82 -19.90 -15.38
CA ASP A 75 8.53 -20.45 -16.54
C ASP A 75 8.98 -19.38 -17.55
N VAL A 76 8.28 -18.23 -17.61
CA VAL A 76 8.63 -17.13 -18.53
C VAL A 76 9.40 -16.00 -17.86
N LEU A 77 9.61 -16.05 -16.54
CA LEU A 77 10.26 -14.97 -15.79
C LEU A 77 11.67 -14.65 -16.27
N SER A 78 12.43 -15.64 -16.75
CA SER A 78 13.80 -15.42 -17.26
C SER A 78 13.87 -14.37 -18.36
N ASP A 79 12.81 -14.21 -19.14
CA ASP A 79 12.73 -13.24 -20.24
C ASP A 79 12.41 -11.82 -19.76
N TRP A 80 12.08 -11.66 -18.47
CA TRP A 80 11.59 -10.41 -17.88
C TRP A 80 12.57 -9.76 -16.90
N THR A 81 13.81 -10.22 -16.83
CA THR A 81 14.86 -9.57 -16.05
C THR A 81 15.21 -8.22 -16.64
N SER A 82 15.50 -7.24 -15.80
CA SER A 82 15.90 -5.86 -16.16
C SER A 82 17.26 -5.55 -15.54
N ASP A 83 17.98 -4.60 -16.14
CA ASP A 83 19.16 -4.01 -15.54
C ASP A 83 18.70 -3.14 -14.35
N VAL A 84 19.21 -3.47 -13.17
CA VAL A 84 18.88 -2.77 -11.93
C VAL A 84 20.17 -2.30 -11.25
N PRO A 85 20.14 -1.24 -10.42
CA PRO A 85 21.28 -0.83 -9.61
C PRO A 85 21.87 -1.99 -8.81
N GLU A 86 23.22 -1.97 -8.63
CA GLU A 86 23.98 -3.07 -8.00
C GLU A 86 23.43 -3.49 -6.64
N ARG A 87 22.94 -2.55 -5.83
CA ARG A 87 22.30 -2.83 -4.54
C ARG A 87 21.11 -3.78 -4.64
N TYR A 88 20.29 -3.66 -5.69
CA TYR A 88 19.15 -4.55 -5.92
C TYR A 88 19.57 -5.87 -6.54
N ALA A 89 20.56 -5.84 -7.43
CA ALA A 89 21.13 -7.05 -8.01
C ALA A 89 21.75 -7.95 -6.92
N ALA A 90 22.44 -7.37 -5.92
CA ALA A 90 22.97 -8.11 -4.77
C ALA A 90 21.87 -8.81 -3.95
N GLU A 91 20.67 -8.24 -3.91
CA GLU A 91 19.47 -8.82 -3.27
C GLU A 91 18.67 -9.74 -4.23
N LYS A 92 19.16 -10.03 -5.42
CA LYS A 92 18.48 -10.83 -6.48
C LYS A 92 17.16 -10.21 -6.96
N LYS A 93 16.99 -8.90 -6.84
CA LYS A 93 15.81 -8.14 -7.27
C LYS A 93 16.02 -7.68 -8.71
N HIS A 94 15.80 -8.56 -9.68
CA HIS A 94 16.02 -8.29 -11.10
C HIS A 94 14.75 -7.99 -11.90
N PHE A 95 13.58 -7.97 -11.26
CA PHE A 95 12.30 -7.77 -11.94
C PHE A 95 11.71 -6.42 -11.56
N LEU A 96 11.38 -5.58 -12.54
CA LEU A 96 10.70 -4.31 -12.28
C LEU A 96 9.19 -4.55 -12.16
N ALA A 97 8.68 -4.46 -10.94
CA ALA A 97 7.27 -4.63 -10.64
C ALA A 97 6.52 -3.30 -10.67
N SER A 98 5.29 -3.31 -11.18
CA SER A 98 4.34 -2.20 -11.04
C SER A 98 3.89 -2.09 -9.60
N MET A 99 3.96 -0.88 -9.05
CA MET A 99 3.44 -0.57 -7.72
C MET A 99 1.93 -0.30 -7.73
N GLY A 100 1.23 -0.38 -8.87
CA GLY A 100 -0.18 0.01 -8.95
C GLY A 100 -0.40 1.52 -8.80
N ILE A 101 0.62 2.32 -9.02
CA ILE A 101 0.61 3.77 -8.94
C ILE A 101 0.85 4.34 -10.32
N TYR A 102 -0.12 5.09 -10.85
CA TYR A 102 -0.13 5.55 -12.23
C TYR A 102 -0.39 7.05 -12.30
N LEU A 103 0.33 7.74 -13.17
CA LEU A 103 0.10 9.15 -13.48
C LEU A 103 -0.16 9.31 -14.97
N PHE A 104 -1.35 9.74 -15.32
CA PHE A 104 -1.80 9.92 -16.71
C PHE A 104 -1.98 11.40 -17.04
N LYS A 105 -1.67 11.78 -18.30
CA LYS A 105 -2.31 12.95 -18.89
C LYS A 105 -3.82 12.68 -19.03
N LYS A 106 -4.64 13.67 -18.70
CA LYS A 106 -6.12 13.57 -18.79
C LYS A 106 -6.58 13.06 -20.14
N GLU A 107 -6.07 13.65 -21.22
CA GLU A 107 -6.50 13.33 -22.58
C GLU A 107 -6.12 11.91 -22.97
N THR A 108 -4.91 11.47 -22.59
CA THR A 108 -4.46 10.09 -22.81
C THR A 108 -5.36 9.09 -22.10
N LEU A 109 -5.69 9.32 -20.83
CA LEU A 109 -6.58 8.43 -20.07
C LEU A 109 -7.96 8.33 -20.75
N LYS A 110 -8.54 9.48 -21.17
CA LYS A 110 -9.82 9.51 -21.88
C LYS A 110 -9.78 8.75 -23.18
N GLN A 111 -8.73 8.93 -23.98
CA GLN A 111 -8.54 8.21 -25.26
C GLN A 111 -8.41 6.71 -25.06
N LEU A 112 -7.61 6.26 -24.07
CA LEU A 112 -7.43 4.85 -23.77
C LEU A 112 -8.75 4.17 -23.39
N PHE A 113 -9.58 4.80 -22.57
CA PHE A 113 -10.90 4.26 -22.23
C PHE A 113 -11.89 4.31 -23.41
N ALA A 114 -11.83 5.36 -24.23
CA ALA A 114 -12.70 5.44 -25.43
C ALA A 114 -12.37 4.35 -26.45
N LEU A 115 -11.08 4.02 -26.60
CA LEU A 115 -10.61 2.96 -27.50
C LEU A 115 -10.79 1.54 -26.93
N ASN A 116 -10.94 1.41 -25.61
CA ASN A 116 -11.08 0.13 -24.90
C ASN A 116 -12.27 0.17 -23.93
N PRO A 117 -13.50 0.34 -24.38
CA PRO A 117 -14.66 0.57 -23.53
C PRO A 117 -15.04 -0.65 -22.65
N SER A 118 -14.58 -1.84 -23.01
CA SER A 118 -14.83 -3.08 -22.26
C SER A 118 -13.75 -3.37 -21.19
N GLU A 119 -12.60 -2.67 -21.27
CA GLU A 119 -11.51 -2.92 -20.34
C GLU A 119 -11.74 -2.19 -19.02
N VAL A 120 -11.60 -2.94 -17.92
CA VAL A 120 -11.76 -2.45 -16.55
C VAL A 120 -10.49 -2.60 -15.72
N ASP A 121 -9.49 -3.31 -16.25
CA ASP A 121 -8.22 -3.62 -15.58
C ASP A 121 -7.07 -2.87 -16.24
N PHE A 122 -6.34 -2.09 -15.44
CA PHE A 122 -5.19 -1.34 -15.95
C PHE A 122 -4.05 -2.26 -16.39
N GLY A 123 -3.73 -3.27 -15.60
CA GLY A 123 -2.60 -4.18 -15.87
C GLY A 123 -2.85 -5.11 -17.06
N LYS A 124 -4.06 -5.63 -17.22
CA LYS A 124 -4.38 -6.59 -18.30
C LYS A 124 -4.72 -5.93 -19.61
N GLY A 125 -5.34 -4.77 -19.57
CA GLY A 125 -5.89 -4.12 -20.77
C GLY A 125 -5.25 -2.77 -21.08
N ILE A 126 -5.42 -1.79 -20.22
CA ILE A 126 -5.10 -0.39 -20.53
C ILE A 126 -3.60 -0.15 -20.73
N ILE A 127 -2.74 -0.65 -19.83
CA ILE A 127 -1.28 -0.46 -19.92
C ILE A 127 -0.68 -1.18 -21.12
N PRO A 128 -0.94 -2.49 -21.37
CA PRO A 128 -0.45 -3.17 -22.57
C PRO A 128 -0.92 -2.50 -23.86
N PHE A 129 -2.17 -2.02 -23.89
CA PHE A 129 -2.68 -1.30 -25.05
C PHE A 129 -1.95 0.02 -25.28
N ALA A 130 -1.69 0.81 -24.23
CA ALA A 130 -0.95 2.06 -24.33
C ALA A 130 0.45 1.84 -24.91
N ILE A 131 1.19 0.84 -24.38
CA ILE A 131 2.52 0.49 -24.87
C ILE A 131 2.48 0.06 -26.35
N ASN A 132 1.55 -0.81 -26.73
CA ASN A 132 1.42 -1.32 -28.09
C ASN A 132 0.98 -0.24 -29.11
N LYS A 133 0.38 0.85 -28.66
CA LYS A 133 -0.02 2.00 -29.49
C LYS A 133 1.00 3.13 -29.51
N PHE A 134 2.21 2.85 -28.96
CA PHE A 134 3.33 3.79 -28.96
C PHE A 134 3.08 5.09 -28.18
N TYR A 135 2.25 5.03 -27.14
CA TYR A 135 2.19 6.11 -26.18
C TYR A 135 3.51 6.18 -25.40
N LYS A 136 3.94 7.38 -25.01
CA LYS A 136 5.14 7.57 -24.19
C LYS A 136 4.87 7.12 -22.75
N VAL A 137 5.19 5.87 -22.45
CA VAL A 137 4.99 5.25 -21.14
C VAL A 137 6.35 5.11 -20.44
N HIS A 138 6.53 5.79 -19.31
CA HIS A 138 7.79 5.75 -18.56
C HIS A 138 7.64 5.07 -17.20
N SER A 139 8.72 4.48 -16.76
CA SER A 139 8.89 3.97 -15.40
C SER A 139 9.43 5.08 -14.50
N TYR A 140 8.87 5.22 -13.30
CA TYR A 140 9.45 5.96 -12.19
C TYR A 140 10.03 4.97 -11.18
N ALA A 141 11.35 4.91 -11.09
CA ALA A 141 12.03 4.01 -10.18
C ALA A 141 11.89 4.52 -8.74
N TYR A 142 11.05 3.85 -7.94
CA TYR A 142 10.90 4.15 -6.52
C TYR A 142 11.95 3.43 -5.69
N GLU A 143 12.58 4.15 -4.76
CA GLU A 143 13.69 3.64 -3.96
C GLU A 143 13.37 3.48 -2.47
N GLY A 144 12.13 3.78 -2.08
CA GLY A 144 11.67 3.69 -0.69
C GLY A 144 11.12 2.31 -0.31
N TYR A 145 10.59 2.23 0.90
CA TYR A 145 9.85 1.06 1.36
C TYR A 145 8.50 0.97 0.65
N TRP A 146 8.20 -0.20 0.14
CA TRP A 146 6.89 -0.53 -0.42
C TRP A 146 6.52 -1.97 -0.03
N GLU A 147 5.26 -2.16 0.35
CA GLU A 147 4.70 -3.47 0.70
C GLU A 147 3.27 -3.55 0.18
N ASP A 148 2.96 -4.61 -0.56
CA ASP A 148 1.59 -4.96 -0.92
C ASP A 148 0.96 -5.71 0.27
N ILE A 149 -0.09 -5.10 0.86
CA ILE A 149 -0.81 -5.65 2.02
C ILE A 149 -2.16 -6.27 1.63
N GLY A 150 -2.31 -6.68 0.36
CA GLY A 150 -3.52 -7.27 -0.20
C GLY A 150 -3.83 -8.69 0.28
N THR A 151 -2.97 -9.34 1.05
CA THR A 151 -3.25 -10.62 1.70
C THR A 151 -3.35 -10.47 3.22
N ILE A 152 -4.12 -11.37 3.88
CA ILE A 152 -4.20 -11.38 5.35
C ILE A 152 -2.80 -11.54 5.96
N ARG A 153 -1.94 -12.33 5.34
CA ARG A 153 -0.59 -12.56 5.82
C ARG A 153 0.28 -11.29 5.72
N SER A 154 0.36 -10.67 4.56
CA SER A 154 1.17 -9.46 4.36
C SER A 154 0.64 -8.30 5.21
N PHE A 155 -0.69 -8.13 5.31
CA PHE A 155 -1.32 -7.17 6.23
C PHE A 155 -0.91 -7.40 7.69
N PHE A 156 -0.97 -8.65 8.15
CA PHE A 156 -0.61 -9.02 9.52
C PHE A 156 0.87 -8.77 9.82
N GLU A 157 1.76 -9.24 8.94
CA GLU A 157 3.21 -9.10 9.10
C GLU A 157 3.64 -7.62 9.06
N ALA A 158 3.11 -6.83 8.14
CA ALA A 158 3.39 -5.39 8.05
C ALA A 158 2.93 -4.64 9.32
N ASN A 159 1.75 -4.96 9.86
CA ASN A 159 1.28 -4.36 11.12
C ASN A 159 2.19 -4.72 12.30
N LEU A 160 2.60 -5.98 12.44
CA LEU A 160 3.48 -6.40 13.53
C LEU A 160 4.87 -5.76 13.41
N GLU A 161 5.36 -5.55 12.19
CA GLU A 161 6.62 -4.86 11.94
C GLU A 161 6.59 -3.42 12.45
N LEU A 162 5.47 -2.69 12.31
CA LEU A 162 5.31 -1.34 12.83
C LEU A 162 5.51 -1.23 14.35
N ALA A 163 5.28 -2.32 15.09
CA ALA A 163 5.48 -2.38 16.53
C ALA A 163 6.94 -2.65 16.95
N MET A 164 7.83 -2.94 16.00
CA MET A 164 9.25 -3.20 16.28
C MET A 164 10.01 -1.88 16.54
N PRO A 165 11.16 -1.94 17.23
CA PRO A 165 11.93 -0.73 17.58
C PRO A 165 12.41 0.08 16.36
N LEU A 166 12.74 -0.58 15.26
CA LEU A 166 13.19 0.02 14.00
C LEU A 166 12.41 -0.58 12.82
N PRO A 167 11.15 -0.17 12.63
CA PRO A 167 10.36 -0.65 11.50
C PRO A 167 10.87 -0.05 10.19
N ARG A 168 10.75 -0.80 9.09
CA ARG A 168 11.10 -0.29 7.75
C ARG A 168 10.21 0.87 7.31
N PHE A 169 8.93 0.86 7.73
CA PHE A 169 8.00 1.97 7.53
C PHE A 169 7.91 2.81 8.81
N ASN A 170 8.34 4.08 8.75
CA ASN A 170 8.38 4.94 9.93
C ASN A 170 7.13 5.81 10.06
N LEU A 171 6.26 5.50 11.02
CA LEU A 171 5.07 6.31 11.33
C LEU A 171 5.40 7.66 12.01
N TYR A 172 6.62 7.82 12.52
CA TYR A 172 7.04 8.96 13.35
C TYR A 172 7.92 9.96 12.59
N ASP A 173 7.99 9.84 11.25
CA ASP A 173 8.71 10.81 10.43
C ASP A 173 7.93 12.12 10.34
N ALA A 174 8.43 13.17 11.02
CA ALA A 174 7.81 14.48 11.02
C ALA A 174 7.88 15.20 9.65
N HIS A 175 8.80 14.79 8.77
CA HIS A 175 8.93 15.36 7.42
C HIS A 175 7.96 14.73 6.42
N ASN A 176 7.55 13.48 6.70
CA ASN A 176 6.61 12.73 5.87
C ASN A 176 5.45 12.19 6.72
N PRO A 177 4.59 13.05 7.28
CA PRO A 177 3.53 12.63 8.18
C PRO A 177 2.47 11.81 7.44
N VAL A 178 1.99 10.76 8.10
CA VAL A 178 0.85 9.98 7.60
C VAL A 178 -0.45 10.70 7.96
N PHE A 179 -1.17 11.20 6.96
CA PHE A 179 -2.45 11.87 7.15
C PHE A 179 -3.58 10.85 7.28
N THR A 180 -4.29 10.91 8.40
CA THR A 180 -5.47 10.09 8.66
C THR A 180 -6.58 10.93 9.28
N ARG A 181 -7.80 10.41 9.30
CA ARG A 181 -8.93 11.08 9.91
C ARG A 181 -8.73 11.17 11.43
N SER A 182 -8.59 12.39 11.96
CA SER A 182 -8.59 12.62 13.41
C SER A 182 -9.92 12.19 14.03
N ARG A 183 -9.89 11.43 15.12
CA ARG A 183 -11.08 10.93 15.81
C ARG A 183 -11.32 11.58 17.17
N MET A 184 -10.41 12.44 17.65
CA MET A 184 -10.48 13.16 18.92
C MET A 184 -10.92 12.25 20.09
N LEU A 185 -10.24 11.14 20.26
CA LEU A 185 -10.50 10.17 21.32
C LEU A 185 -9.73 10.55 22.60
N SER A 186 -10.21 10.03 23.75
CA SER A 186 -9.48 10.12 25.00
C SER A 186 -8.17 9.30 24.94
N PRO A 187 -7.13 9.68 25.70
CA PRO A 187 -5.95 8.85 25.84
C PRO A 187 -6.28 7.41 26.28
N SER A 188 -5.50 6.45 25.81
CA SER A 188 -5.65 5.07 26.23
C SER A 188 -5.28 4.87 27.71
N LYS A 189 -6.05 4.06 28.44
CA LYS A 189 -5.86 3.75 29.84
C LYS A 189 -5.30 2.35 30.00
N LEU A 190 -4.12 2.23 30.63
CA LEU A 190 -3.48 0.95 30.97
C LEU A 190 -3.57 0.74 32.47
N LEU A 191 -4.03 -0.43 32.89
CA LEU A 191 -4.27 -0.80 34.29
C LEU A 191 -3.33 -1.95 34.72
N GLY A 192 -2.03 -1.64 34.85
CA GLY A 192 -1.04 -2.63 35.34
C GLY A 192 -0.61 -3.66 34.28
N THR A 193 -0.78 -3.36 33.00
CA THR A 193 -0.42 -4.24 31.87
C THR A 193 1.07 -4.11 31.55
N SER A 194 1.77 -5.25 31.37
CA SER A 194 3.11 -5.31 30.81
C SER A 194 3.04 -5.27 29.29
N CYS A 195 3.78 -4.35 28.68
CA CYS A 195 3.78 -4.16 27.20
C CYS A 195 5.20 -4.26 26.64
N THR A 196 5.39 -5.04 25.56
CA THR A 196 6.66 -5.18 24.84
C THR A 196 6.40 -5.19 23.32
N HIS A 197 6.97 -4.23 22.59
CA HIS A 197 6.77 -4.06 21.14
C HIS A 197 5.27 -3.97 20.78
N VAL A 198 4.59 -2.96 21.30
CA VAL A 198 3.13 -2.80 21.13
C VAL A 198 2.82 -1.40 20.61
N LEU A 199 1.95 -1.33 19.61
CA LEU A 199 1.28 -0.09 19.20
C LEU A 199 -0.15 -0.10 19.76
N ILE A 200 -0.56 0.99 20.41
CA ILE A 200 -1.88 1.11 21.01
C ILE A 200 -2.54 2.38 20.46
N GLY A 201 -3.67 2.21 19.80
CA GLY A 201 -4.49 3.31 19.33
C GLY A 201 -5.19 4.06 20.46
N ASP A 202 -5.74 5.24 20.17
CA ASP A 202 -6.42 6.08 21.15
C ASP A 202 -7.72 5.45 21.68
N GLY A 203 -8.08 5.83 22.91
CA GLY A 203 -9.37 5.46 23.51
C GLY A 203 -9.45 4.04 24.04
N CYS A 204 -8.35 3.29 24.13
CA CYS A 204 -8.35 1.94 24.65
C CYS A 204 -8.44 1.89 26.18
N ILE A 205 -9.05 0.81 26.73
CA ILE A 205 -9.07 0.49 28.15
C ILE A 205 -8.49 -0.91 28.31
N ILE A 206 -7.25 -0.99 28.82
CA ILE A 206 -6.46 -2.22 28.84
C ILE A 206 -6.14 -2.60 30.27
N ASN A 207 -6.57 -3.80 30.67
CA ASN A 207 -6.31 -4.43 31.98
C ASN A 207 -5.73 -5.84 31.77
N ALA A 208 -5.00 -6.05 30.68
CA ALA A 208 -4.33 -7.31 30.39
C ALA A 208 -3.20 -7.58 31.36
N GLN A 209 -2.85 -8.83 31.55
CA GLN A 209 -1.63 -9.22 32.25
C GLN A 209 -0.40 -8.87 31.40
N GLU A 210 -0.44 -9.18 30.10
CA GLU A 210 0.68 -8.99 29.18
C GLU A 210 0.19 -8.76 27.75
N ILE A 211 0.85 -7.85 27.04
CA ILE A 211 0.69 -7.68 25.60
C ILE A 211 2.08 -7.63 24.95
N THR A 212 2.33 -8.49 23.95
CA THR A 212 3.62 -8.56 23.27
C THR A 212 3.44 -8.63 21.75
N GLN A 213 4.34 -7.94 21.00
CA GLN A 213 4.38 -7.94 19.53
C GLN A 213 2.98 -7.79 18.90
N SER A 214 2.25 -6.75 19.27
CA SER A 214 0.85 -6.61 18.91
C SER A 214 0.49 -5.17 18.54
N VAL A 215 -0.53 -5.02 17.69
CA VAL A 215 -1.15 -3.75 17.36
C VAL A 215 -2.57 -3.76 17.89
N ILE A 216 -2.90 -2.81 18.77
CA ILE A 216 -4.21 -2.68 19.41
C ILE A 216 -4.89 -1.45 18.81
N GLY A 217 -5.93 -1.66 18.02
CA GLY A 217 -6.69 -0.59 17.37
C GLY A 217 -7.51 0.23 18.35
N ILE A 218 -8.02 1.36 17.88
CA ILE A 218 -8.75 2.35 18.68
C ILE A 218 -9.93 1.75 19.43
N ARG A 219 -10.26 2.30 20.63
CA ARG A 219 -11.42 1.93 21.48
C ARG A 219 -11.46 0.46 21.90
N SER A 220 -10.35 -0.27 21.78
CA SER A 220 -10.31 -1.66 22.23
C SER A 220 -10.41 -1.76 23.75
N ARG A 221 -11.11 -2.80 24.22
CA ARG A 221 -11.16 -3.19 25.63
C ARG A 221 -10.53 -4.57 25.83
N ILE A 222 -9.55 -4.67 26.72
CA ILE A 222 -8.90 -5.94 27.05
C ILE A 222 -9.04 -6.16 28.55
N GLY A 223 -9.65 -7.27 28.92
CA GLY A 223 -10.02 -7.60 30.29
C GLY A 223 -8.83 -8.07 31.15
N LYS A 224 -9.10 -8.21 32.46
CA LYS A 224 -8.14 -8.63 33.48
C LYS A 224 -7.65 -10.08 33.22
N GLY A 225 -6.33 -10.28 33.30
CA GLY A 225 -5.71 -11.60 33.17
C GLY A 225 -5.50 -12.05 31.72
N SER A 226 -5.95 -11.27 30.72
CA SER A 226 -5.69 -11.59 29.31
C SER A 226 -4.20 -11.55 28.99
N VAL A 227 -3.76 -12.46 28.14
CA VAL A 227 -2.41 -12.50 27.55
C VAL A 227 -2.57 -12.41 26.04
N VAL A 228 -2.01 -11.34 25.46
CA VAL A 228 -2.12 -11.03 24.03
C VAL A 228 -0.74 -11.08 23.39
N ARG A 229 -0.53 -11.97 22.42
CA ARG A 229 0.75 -12.15 21.75
C ARG A 229 0.58 -12.30 20.26
N ARG A 230 1.34 -11.50 19.49
CA ARG A 230 1.29 -11.50 18.02
C ARG A 230 -0.14 -11.36 17.49
N VAL A 231 -0.80 -10.28 17.88
CA VAL A 231 -2.20 -9.99 17.50
C VAL A 231 -2.27 -8.64 16.81
N VAL A 232 -3.06 -8.55 15.75
CA VAL A 232 -3.55 -7.30 15.19
C VAL A 232 -5.04 -7.21 15.51
N MET A 233 -5.37 -6.30 16.42
CA MET A 233 -6.75 -6.00 16.82
C MET A 233 -7.20 -4.74 16.08
N MET A 234 -8.20 -4.84 15.23
CA MET A 234 -8.63 -3.74 14.33
C MET A 234 -9.24 -2.54 15.06
N GLY A 235 -9.69 -2.73 16.29
CA GLY A 235 -10.38 -1.69 17.06
C GLY A 235 -11.87 -1.63 16.74
N MET A 236 -12.53 -0.58 17.25
CA MET A 236 -13.98 -0.43 17.18
C MET A 236 -14.38 0.98 16.75
N ASP A 237 -15.50 1.11 16.02
CA ASP A 237 -16.02 2.41 15.59
C ASP A 237 -16.72 3.16 16.72
N MET A 238 -17.26 2.43 17.72
CA MET A 238 -17.92 2.99 18.90
C MET A 238 -17.58 2.15 20.14
N TYR A 239 -17.74 2.74 21.32
CA TYR A 239 -17.67 1.97 22.55
C TYR A 239 -18.93 1.13 22.71
N GLU A 240 -18.77 -0.11 23.20
CA GLU A 240 -19.90 -0.93 23.62
C GLU A 240 -20.65 -0.26 24.77
N ASN A 241 -21.96 -0.22 24.67
CA ASN A 241 -22.81 0.21 25.78
C ASN A 241 -22.95 -0.94 26.78
N TYR A 242 -22.55 -0.68 28.03
CA TYR A 242 -22.58 -1.71 29.08
C TYR A 242 -23.98 -2.27 29.35
N ASP A 243 -25.01 -1.43 29.23
CA ASP A 243 -26.39 -1.85 29.42
C ASP A 243 -26.88 -2.77 28.29
N ASP A 244 -26.41 -2.56 27.06
CA ASP A 244 -26.74 -3.42 25.92
C ASP A 244 -26.04 -4.79 26.03
N VAL A 245 -24.80 -4.82 26.55
CA VAL A 245 -24.09 -6.07 26.84
C VAL A 245 -24.78 -6.86 27.94
N LEU A 246 -25.14 -6.20 29.06
CA LEU A 246 -25.83 -6.83 30.18
C LEU A 246 -27.22 -7.35 29.80
N SER A 247 -27.94 -6.61 28.95
CA SER A 247 -29.26 -7.02 28.45
C SER A 247 -29.19 -8.07 27.33
N GLN A 248 -28.01 -8.57 27.00
CA GLN A 248 -27.77 -9.53 25.90
C GLN A 248 -28.27 -9.06 24.51
N LYS A 249 -28.40 -7.76 24.31
CA LYS A 249 -28.80 -7.19 23.01
C LYS A 249 -27.68 -7.21 21.99
N ILE A 250 -26.42 -7.22 22.47
CA ILE A 250 -25.23 -7.32 21.63
C ILE A 250 -24.29 -8.41 22.16
N ILE A 251 -23.58 -9.06 21.26
CA ILE A 251 -22.48 -9.96 21.62
C ILE A 251 -21.27 -9.09 21.94
N PRO A 252 -20.65 -9.22 23.14
CA PRO A 252 -19.43 -8.49 23.47
C PRO A 252 -18.34 -8.77 22.42
N MET A 253 -17.77 -7.72 21.81
CA MET A 253 -16.66 -7.84 20.86
C MET A 253 -15.31 -7.54 21.51
N GLY A 254 -15.28 -7.29 22.82
CA GLY A 254 -14.07 -7.15 23.61
C GLY A 254 -13.56 -8.50 24.13
N ILE A 255 -12.26 -8.65 24.29
CA ILE A 255 -11.60 -9.79 24.92
C ILE A 255 -11.25 -9.44 26.36
#